data_975a59910ac70e708cf181dd1847359e
#
_entry.id   975a59910ac70e708cf181dd1847359e
#
_cell.length_a   1.000
_cell.length_b   1.000
_cell.length_c   1.000
_cell.angle_alpha   90.00
_cell.angle_beta   90.00
_cell.angle_gamma   90.00
#
_symmetry.space_group_name_H-M   'P 1'
#
loop_
_entity.id
_entity.type
_entity.pdbx_description
1 polymer ?
#
loop_
_entity_poly.entity_id
_entity_poly.type
_entity_poly.pdbx_seq_one_letter_code
_entity_poly.pdbx_strand_id
1 'polypeptide(L)'
;QHLSKSLIEGVARQFTVCPFELALDTAREADVVIADYNYLFDPTVRLKRFFEDQKGDYAVLVDEAHTLVERGREMFSASVNKDRVLEVSKMLRLDRPALIKPLQAINRQLLTLRKGYPQITEKPVGVPLDRLKPLIKKIDRFCAAMEDQLDDFMLAQNEIIDLYFEFQHFVKIFDQVDERYVSILTWTPTKTLKLFCIDPSSRLHDGFKRSNSTVCFSATMSPKRYFAELLGLSEQASWQQVASPFPADHFRVLIASYIPVTFKARQHALEPLVSLIHQVISTHRGNYLVYFPSLRF
;
A
#
# COMPACT_ATOMS: atom_id res chain seq x y z
N GLN A 1 -25.66 19.29 4.91
CA GLN A 1 -25.43 18.90 6.33
C GLN A 1 -24.12 18.14 6.42
N HIS A 2 -23.23 18.50 7.33
CA HIS A 2 -21.95 17.79 7.51
C HIS A 2 -22.18 16.55 8.39
N LEU A 3 -21.96 15.37 7.85
CA LEU A 3 -22.12 14.10 8.56
C LEU A 3 -20.74 13.63 9.05
N SER A 4 -20.45 13.88 10.33
CA SER A 4 -19.20 13.48 10.94
C SER A 4 -19.17 11.99 11.29
N LYS A 5 -17.97 11.42 11.39
CA LYS A 5 -17.76 10.03 11.82
C LYS A 5 -18.45 9.73 13.16
N SER A 6 -18.34 10.63 14.14
CA SER A 6 -18.96 10.47 15.46
C SER A 6 -20.49 10.43 15.41
N LEU A 7 -21.10 11.20 14.51
CA LEU A 7 -22.55 11.17 14.31
C LEU A 7 -22.99 9.82 13.72
N ILE A 8 -22.31 9.35 12.68
CA ILE A 8 -22.61 8.05 12.04
C ILE A 8 -22.46 6.91 13.05
N GLU A 9 -21.37 6.89 13.83
CA GLU A 9 -21.15 5.88 14.88
C GLU A 9 -22.22 5.94 15.96
N GLY A 10 -22.67 7.13 16.36
CA GLY A 10 -23.75 7.32 17.34
C GLY A 10 -25.07 6.73 16.85
N VAL A 11 -25.46 7.04 15.62
CA VAL A 11 -26.67 6.50 14.98
C VAL A 11 -26.57 4.99 14.79
N ALA A 12 -25.42 4.51 14.32
CA ALA A 12 -25.21 3.07 14.13
C ALA A 12 -25.36 2.27 15.43
N ARG A 13 -24.86 2.79 16.56
CA ARG A 13 -25.06 2.19 17.88
C ARG A 13 -26.54 2.20 18.29
N GLN A 14 -27.25 3.30 18.07
CA GLN A 14 -28.66 3.43 18.43
C GLN A 14 -29.53 2.40 17.70
N PHE A 15 -29.24 2.14 16.43
CA PHE A 15 -30.02 1.23 15.59
C PHE A 15 -29.40 -0.17 15.43
N THR A 16 -28.28 -0.45 16.12
CA THR A 16 -27.57 -1.75 16.08
C THR A 16 -27.21 -2.16 14.64
N VAL A 17 -26.72 -1.22 13.82
CA VAL A 17 -26.28 -1.44 12.44
C VAL A 17 -24.78 -1.22 12.30
N CYS A 18 -24.19 -1.77 11.23
CA CYS A 18 -22.78 -1.56 10.94
C CYS A 18 -22.51 -0.08 10.61
N PRO A 19 -21.63 0.62 11.32
CA PRO A 19 -21.34 2.03 11.05
C PRO A 19 -20.71 2.27 9.67
N PHE A 20 -19.96 1.29 9.15
CA PHE A 20 -19.38 1.37 7.82
C PHE A 20 -20.46 1.30 6.72
N GLU A 21 -21.37 0.34 6.81
CA GLU A 21 -22.48 0.24 5.84
C GLU A 21 -23.39 1.47 5.90
N LEU A 22 -23.71 1.94 7.11
CA LEU A 22 -24.49 3.17 7.28
C LEU A 22 -23.78 4.38 6.66
N ALA A 23 -22.44 4.48 6.78
CA ALA A 23 -21.67 5.54 6.14
C ALA A 23 -21.75 5.45 4.60
N LEU A 24 -21.66 4.25 4.04
CA LEU A 24 -21.75 4.04 2.59
C LEU A 24 -23.15 4.35 2.05
N ASP A 25 -24.21 3.93 2.74
CA ASP A 25 -25.59 4.26 2.34
C ASP A 25 -25.85 5.76 2.41
N THR A 26 -25.35 6.42 3.45
CA THR A 26 -25.45 7.87 3.59
C THR A 26 -24.65 8.62 2.52
N ALA A 27 -23.46 8.10 2.14
CA ALA A 27 -22.63 8.71 1.11
C ALA A 27 -23.31 8.72 -0.27
N ARG A 28 -24.25 7.81 -0.55
CA ARG A 28 -25.00 7.79 -1.81
C ARG A 28 -25.95 8.99 -1.98
N GLU A 29 -26.39 9.56 -0.88
CA GLU A 29 -27.28 10.72 -0.85
C GLU A 29 -26.52 12.05 -0.73
N ALA A 30 -25.18 11.99 -0.70
CA ALA A 30 -24.34 13.18 -0.51
C ALA A 30 -23.89 13.76 -1.86
N ASP A 31 -23.90 15.10 -1.97
CA ASP A 31 -23.38 15.82 -3.14
C ASP A 31 -21.84 15.75 -3.21
N VAL A 32 -21.17 15.64 -2.07
CA VAL A 32 -19.70 15.57 -1.95
C VAL A 32 -19.31 14.49 -0.96
N VAL A 33 -18.41 13.61 -1.37
CA VAL A 33 -17.84 12.54 -0.51
C VAL A 33 -16.35 12.74 -0.41
N ILE A 34 -15.83 12.84 0.82
CA ILE A 34 -14.39 12.87 1.12
C ILE A 34 -13.99 11.50 1.61
N ALA A 35 -13.05 10.87 0.93
CA ALA A 35 -12.64 9.51 1.23
C ALA A 35 -11.16 9.28 0.87
N ASP A 36 -10.58 8.18 1.36
CA ASP A 36 -9.27 7.72 0.90
C ASP A 36 -9.37 7.24 -0.55
N TYR A 37 -8.39 7.55 -1.37
CA TYR A 37 -8.37 7.15 -2.78
C TYR A 37 -8.24 5.63 -3.01
N ASN A 38 -7.92 4.85 -1.97
CA ASN A 38 -8.01 3.39 -2.01
C ASN A 38 -9.41 2.92 -2.40
N TYR A 39 -10.46 3.65 -1.99
CA TYR A 39 -11.85 3.34 -2.35
C TYR A 39 -12.15 3.47 -3.85
N LEU A 40 -11.32 4.19 -4.58
CA LEU A 40 -11.41 4.27 -6.05
C LEU A 40 -10.47 3.29 -6.76
N PHE A 41 -9.22 3.17 -6.28
CA PHE A 41 -8.13 2.51 -7.02
C PHE A 41 -7.85 1.09 -6.56
N ASP A 42 -7.94 0.79 -5.25
CA ASP A 42 -7.52 -0.50 -4.72
C ASP A 42 -8.39 -1.66 -5.23
N PRO A 43 -7.81 -2.71 -5.79
CA PRO A 43 -8.57 -3.83 -6.33
C PRO A 43 -9.39 -4.60 -5.28
N THR A 44 -9.04 -4.47 -3.99
CA THR A 44 -9.67 -5.22 -2.90
C THR A 44 -10.73 -4.41 -2.16
N VAL A 45 -10.42 -3.16 -1.83
CA VAL A 45 -11.28 -2.31 -0.99
C VAL A 45 -12.10 -1.27 -1.75
N ARG A 46 -11.91 -1.14 -3.07
CA ARG A 46 -12.69 -0.18 -3.86
C ARG A 46 -14.20 -0.39 -3.70
N LEU A 47 -14.92 0.69 -3.69
CA LEU A 47 -16.37 0.70 -3.49
C LEU A 47 -17.10 0.40 -4.79
N LYS A 48 -17.30 -0.89 -5.10
CA LYS A 48 -17.97 -1.35 -6.33
C LYS A 48 -19.36 -0.73 -6.51
N ARG A 49 -20.13 -0.62 -5.42
CA ARG A 49 -21.49 -0.06 -5.45
C ARG A 49 -21.57 1.37 -6.00
N PHE A 50 -20.46 2.16 -5.93
CA PHE A 50 -20.41 3.51 -6.48
C PHE A 50 -19.91 3.55 -7.92
N PHE A 51 -19.03 2.64 -8.30
CA PHE A 51 -18.27 2.74 -9.55
C PHE A 51 -18.59 1.63 -10.57
N GLU A 52 -19.22 0.54 -10.16
CA GLU A 52 -19.53 -0.61 -11.02
C GLU A 52 -21.05 -0.85 -11.12
N ASP A 53 -21.77 -0.85 -10.00
CA ASP A 53 -23.20 -1.18 -9.98
C ASP A 53 -24.09 -0.02 -10.41
N GLN A 54 -23.67 1.21 -10.14
CA GLN A 54 -24.34 2.43 -10.54
C GLN A 54 -23.29 3.41 -11.07
N LYS A 55 -23.21 3.56 -12.39
CA LYS A 55 -22.38 4.60 -12.99
C LYS A 55 -22.97 5.96 -12.65
N GLY A 56 -22.44 6.60 -11.62
CA GLY A 56 -22.74 7.98 -11.29
C GLY A 56 -21.84 8.95 -12.06
N ASP A 57 -22.32 10.17 -12.23
CA ASP A 57 -21.55 11.27 -12.82
C ASP A 57 -20.58 11.84 -11.79
N TYR A 58 -19.51 11.08 -11.50
CA TYR A 58 -18.53 11.52 -10.53
C TYR A 58 -17.44 12.37 -11.16
N ALA A 59 -17.17 13.53 -10.57
CA ALA A 59 -15.92 14.27 -10.73
C ALA A 59 -15.03 13.97 -9.53
N VAL A 60 -13.82 13.47 -9.79
CA VAL A 60 -12.88 13.06 -8.74
C VAL A 60 -11.75 14.06 -8.61
N LEU A 61 -11.50 14.52 -7.38
CA LEU A 61 -10.37 15.37 -7.02
C LEU A 61 -9.39 14.53 -6.20
N VAL A 62 -8.18 14.33 -6.72
CA VAL A 62 -7.13 13.55 -6.05
C VAL A 62 -6.09 14.51 -5.51
N ASP A 63 -6.14 14.72 -4.19
CA ASP A 63 -5.16 15.53 -3.49
C ASP A 63 -3.89 14.73 -3.23
N GLU A 64 -2.76 15.43 -3.09
CA GLU A 64 -1.43 14.83 -2.92
C GLU A 64 -1.14 13.71 -3.91
N ALA A 65 -1.57 13.90 -5.16
CA ALA A 65 -1.51 12.89 -6.21
C ALA A 65 -0.09 12.38 -6.51
N HIS A 66 0.96 13.09 -6.07
CA HIS A 66 2.34 12.62 -6.14
C HIS A 66 2.55 11.31 -5.36
N THR A 67 1.78 11.09 -4.28
CA THR A 67 1.86 9.87 -3.47
C THR A 67 1.17 8.68 -4.13
N LEU A 68 0.25 8.94 -5.07
CA LEU A 68 -0.57 7.89 -5.70
C LEU A 68 0.27 6.88 -6.48
N VAL A 69 1.43 7.27 -7.01
CA VAL A 69 2.36 6.35 -7.68
C VAL A 69 2.87 5.26 -6.73
N GLU A 70 3.39 5.65 -5.56
CA GLU A 70 3.91 4.69 -4.58
C GLU A 70 2.77 3.88 -3.95
N ARG A 71 1.66 4.52 -3.67
CA ARG A 71 0.47 3.83 -3.16
C ARG A 71 -0.12 2.88 -4.20
N GLY A 72 -0.08 3.24 -5.48
CA GLY A 72 -0.44 2.33 -6.56
C GLY A 72 0.45 1.09 -6.58
N ARG A 73 1.77 1.27 -6.47
CA ARG A 73 2.70 0.15 -6.33
C ARG A 73 2.35 -0.74 -5.14
N GLU A 74 2.01 -0.17 -3.99
CA GLU A 74 1.59 -0.92 -2.80
C GLU A 74 0.26 -1.66 -3.01
N MET A 75 -0.78 -0.96 -3.47
CA MET A 75 -2.13 -1.52 -3.69
C MET A 75 -2.15 -2.69 -4.68
N PHE A 76 -1.30 -2.60 -5.71
CA PHE A 76 -1.19 -3.64 -6.74
C PHE A 76 -0.07 -4.65 -6.48
N SER A 77 0.56 -4.62 -5.31
CA SER A 77 1.53 -5.62 -4.85
C SER A 77 0.95 -6.51 -3.79
N ALA A 78 1.46 -7.74 -3.70
CA ALA A 78 1.06 -8.67 -2.65
C ALA A 78 2.25 -9.47 -2.15
N SER A 79 2.17 -10.00 -0.93
CA SER A 79 3.26 -10.78 -0.37
C SER A 79 2.77 -11.96 0.47
N VAL A 80 3.61 -13.00 0.53
CA VAL A 80 3.43 -14.14 1.43
C VAL A 80 4.61 -14.18 2.39
N ASN A 81 4.32 -14.07 3.69
CA ASN A 81 5.32 -14.18 4.74
C ASN A 81 5.35 -15.61 5.32
N LYS A 82 6.49 -16.28 5.17
CA LYS A 82 6.66 -17.66 5.63
C LYS A 82 6.54 -17.82 7.15
N ASP A 83 7.06 -16.85 7.92
CA ASP A 83 7.04 -16.95 9.38
C ASP A 83 5.59 -16.83 9.89
N ARG A 84 4.79 -15.95 9.29
CA ARG A 84 3.35 -15.85 9.57
C ARG A 84 2.59 -17.13 9.22
N VAL A 85 2.90 -17.76 8.09
CA VAL A 85 2.32 -19.08 7.73
C VAL A 85 2.59 -20.11 8.82
N LEU A 86 3.79 -20.11 9.40
CA LEU A 86 4.16 -21.03 10.48
C LEU A 86 3.45 -20.71 11.80
N GLU A 87 3.32 -19.43 12.14
CA GLU A 87 2.60 -18.96 13.33
C GLU A 87 1.14 -19.38 13.30
N VAL A 88 0.43 -19.08 12.21
CA VAL A 88 -0.96 -19.48 12.05
C VAL A 88 -1.11 -21.01 12.03
N SER A 89 -0.17 -21.73 11.41
CA SER A 89 -0.17 -23.20 11.43
C SER A 89 -0.03 -23.77 12.85
N LYS A 90 0.67 -23.10 13.76
CA LYS A 90 0.80 -23.48 15.17
C LYS A 90 -0.47 -23.14 15.98
N MET A 91 -1.14 -22.03 15.66
CA MET A 91 -2.37 -21.60 16.33
C MET A 91 -3.55 -22.55 16.06
N LEU A 92 -3.61 -23.09 14.84
CA LEU A 92 -4.72 -23.95 14.39
C LEU A 92 -4.82 -25.30 15.08
N ARG A 93 -3.89 -25.71 15.91
CA ARG A 93 -3.83 -27.02 16.60
C ARG A 93 -4.22 -28.23 15.70
N LEU A 94 -4.04 -29.43 16.21
CA LEU A 94 -4.23 -30.67 15.42
C LEU A 94 -5.71 -31.03 15.13
N ASP A 95 -6.63 -30.32 15.70
CA ASP A 95 -8.10 -30.50 15.54
C ASP A 95 -8.66 -30.00 14.21
N ARG A 96 -7.89 -29.20 13.45
CA ARG A 96 -8.31 -28.67 12.14
C ARG A 96 -7.38 -29.11 10.99
N PRO A 97 -7.33 -30.40 10.66
CA PRO A 97 -6.40 -30.93 9.66
C PRO A 97 -6.66 -30.40 8.24
N ALA A 98 -7.90 -29.99 7.93
CA ALA A 98 -8.28 -29.40 6.64
C ALA A 98 -7.52 -28.09 6.36
N LEU A 99 -7.23 -27.28 7.39
CA LEU A 99 -6.48 -26.02 7.28
C LEU A 99 -4.97 -26.23 7.45
N ILE A 100 -4.55 -27.09 8.36
CA ILE A 100 -3.14 -27.31 8.68
C ILE A 100 -2.38 -27.93 7.49
N LYS A 101 -2.95 -28.95 6.84
CA LYS A 101 -2.29 -29.64 5.71
C LYS A 101 -1.93 -28.68 4.56
N PRO A 102 -2.85 -27.82 4.08
CA PRO A 102 -2.51 -26.80 3.08
C PRO A 102 -1.44 -25.82 3.55
N LEU A 103 -1.49 -25.29 4.79
CA LEU A 103 -0.46 -24.38 5.33
C LEU A 103 0.92 -25.02 5.37
N GLN A 104 1.01 -26.28 5.82
CA GLN A 104 2.25 -27.04 5.77
C GLN A 104 2.76 -27.25 4.33
N ALA A 105 1.85 -27.44 3.37
CA ALA A 105 2.20 -27.55 1.96
C ALA A 105 2.72 -26.23 1.39
N ILE A 106 2.13 -25.09 1.78
CA ILE A 106 2.61 -23.74 1.44
C ILE A 106 4.01 -23.52 2.01
N ASN A 107 4.22 -23.81 3.30
CA ASN A 107 5.53 -23.69 3.93
C ASN A 107 6.60 -24.55 3.24
N ARG A 108 6.28 -25.81 2.91
CA ARG A 108 7.20 -26.69 2.16
C ARG A 108 7.53 -26.14 0.78
N GLN A 109 6.56 -25.52 0.10
CA GLN A 109 6.78 -24.95 -1.23
C GLN A 109 7.71 -23.73 -1.16
N LEU A 110 7.55 -22.85 -0.14
CA LEU A 110 8.46 -21.73 0.10
C LEU A 110 9.88 -22.20 0.38
N LEU A 111 10.06 -23.28 1.16
CA LEU A 111 11.35 -23.91 1.39
C LEU A 111 11.96 -24.51 0.11
N THR A 112 11.13 -25.08 -0.76
CA THR A 112 11.55 -25.61 -2.07
C THR A 112 12.03 -24.48 -2.98
N LEU A 113 11.31 -23.36 -3.01
CA LEU A 113 11.75 -22.17 -3.75
C LEU A 113 13.10 -21.68 -3.25
N ARG A 114 13.28 -21.56 -1.91
CA ARG A 114 14.57 -21.17 -1.31
C ARG A 114 15.72 -22.03 -1.77
N LYS A 115 15.56 -23.36 -1.79
CA LYS A 115 16.63 -24.30 -2.18
C LYS A 115 17.14 -24.05 -3.60
N GLY A 116 16.31 -23.51 -4.47
CA GLY A 116 16.69 -23.14 -5.84
C GLY A 116 17.58 -21.89 -5.95
N TYR A 117 17.79 -21.16 -4.84
CA TYR A 117 18.52 -19.88 -4.82
C TYR A 117 19.46 -19.82 -3.60
N PRO A 118 20.64 -20.46 -3.65
CA PRO A 118 21.59 -20.49 -2.52
C PRO A 118 22.00 -19.10 -1.99
N GLN A 119 22.13 -18.12 -2.92
CA GLN A 119 22.55 -16.74 -2.60
C GLN A 119 21.48 -15.88 -1.88
N ILE A 120 20.30 -16.41 -1.64
CA ILE A 120 19.18 -15.66 -1.05
C ILE A 120 19.45 -15.19 0.39
N THR A 121 20.38 -15.80 1.10
CA THR A 121 20.79 -15.38 2.44
C THR A 121 21.56 -14.07 2.45
N GLU A 122 22.16 -13.69 1.32
CA GLU A 122 22.97 -12.48 1.17
C GLU A 122 22.18 -11.33 0.57
N LYS A 123 21.30 -11.63 -0.40
CA LYS A 123 20.49 -10.63 -1.10
C LYS A 123 19.17 -11.20 -1.59
N PRO A 124 18.14 -10.35 -1.76
CA PRO A 124 16.90 -10.73 -2.44
C PRO A 124 17.15 -11.26 -3.86
N VAL A 125 16.33 -12.20 -4.30
CA VAL A 125 16.43 -12.80 -5.64
C VAL A 125 15.12 -12.71 -6.40
N GLY A 126 15.21 -12.48 -7.71
CA GLY A 126 14.07 -12.60 -8.61
C GLY A 126 13.69 -14.07 -8.84
N VAL A 127 12.41 -14.37 -8.79
CA VAL A 127 11.87 -15.73 -9.04
C VAL A 127 10.98 -15.67 -10.28
N PRO A 128 11.20 -16.52 -11.30
CA PRO A 128 10.29 -16.59 -12.44
C PRO A 128 8.86 -16.91 -12.01
N LEU A 129 7.89 -16.20 -12.56
CA LEU A 129 6.46 -16.32 -12.20
C LEU A 129 5.93 -17.75 -12.38
N ASP A 130 6.39 -18.47 -13.40
CA ASP A 130 6.00 -19.86 -13.62
C ASP A 130 6.35 -20.80 -12.46
N ARG A 131 7.43 -20.49 -11.73
CA ARG A 131 7.82 -21.25 -10.53
C ARG A 131 6.91 -21.02 -9.34
N LEU A 132 6.05 -20.01 -9.40
CA LEU A 132 5.08 -19.70 -8.34
C LEU A 132 3.78 -20.48 -8.50
N LYS A 133 3.43 -20.97 -9.69
CA LYS A 133 2.18 -21.71 -9.96
C LYS A 133 1.89 -22.86 -8.96
N PRO A 134 2.89 -23.68 -8.55
CA PRO A 134 2.65 -24.70 -7.52
C PRO A 134 2.33 -24.13 -6.13
N LEU A 135 2.83 -22.93 -5.80
CA LEU A 135 2.51 -22.25 -4.55
C LEU A 135 1.07 -21.72 -4.58
N ILE A 136 0.68 -21.06 -5.68
CA ILE A 136 -0.70 -20.57 -5.89
C ILE A 136 -1.71 -21.69 -5.68
N LYS A 137 -1.55 -22.83 -6.34
CA LYS A 137 -2.45 -24.00 -6.14
C LYS A 137 -2.57 -24.48 -4.69
N LYS A 138 -1.57 -24.25 -3.85
CA LYS A 138 -1.61 -24.61 -2.44
C LYS A 138 -2.30 -23.54 -1.61
N ILE A 139 -2.14 -22.28 -1.99
CA ILE A 139 -2.85 -21.15 -1.40
C ILE A 139 -4.34 -21.28 -1.69
N ASP A 140 -4.73 -21.56 -2.95
CA ASP A 140 -6.13 -21.76 -3.33
C ASP A 140 -6.80 -22.87 -2.50
N ARG A 141 -6.08 -23.99 -2.27
CA ARG A 141 -6.59 -25.09 -1.42
C ARG A 141 -6.78 -24.66 0.03
N PHE A 142 -5.94 -23.78 0.55
CA PHE A 142 -6.15 -23.23 1.89
C PHE A 142 -7.36 -22.29 1.90
N CYS A 143 -7.47 -21.40 0.91
CA CYS A 143 -8.60 -20.47 0.81
C CYS A 143 -9.93 -21.22 0.69
N ALA A 144 -10.03 -22.24 -0.17
CA ALA A 144 -11.23 -23.06 -0.29
C ALA A 144 -11.58 -23.78 1.01
N ALA A 145 -10.60 -24.37 1.70
CA ALA A 145 -10.84 -25.03 3.00
C ALA A 145 -11.21 -24.05 4.11
N MET A 146 -10.80 -22.78 3.99
CA MET A 146 -11.15 -21.71 4.93
C MET A 146 -12.57 -21.19 4.70
N GLU A 147 -13.00 -21.09 3.44
CA GLU A 147 -14.38 -20.69 3.07
C GLU A 147 -15.43 -21.61 3.69
N ASP A 148 -15.19 -22.91 3.73
CA ASP A 148 -16.07 -23.89 4.36
C ASP A 148 -16.19 -23.72 5.90
N GLN A 149 -15.31 -22.94 6.52
CA GLN A 149 -15.21 -22.78 7.98
C GLN A 149 -15.23 -21.32 8.43
N LEU A 150 -15.54 -20.39 7.53
CA LEU A 150 -15.39 -18.95 7.79
C LEU A 150 -16.22 -18.48 8.99
N ASP A 151 -17.45 -18.98 9.10
CA ASP A 151 -18.39 -18.61 10.18
C ASP A 151 -17.84 -18.96 11.57
N ASP A 152 -17.09 -20.07 11.68
CA ASP A 152 -16.47 -20.50 12.93
C ASP A 152 -15.36 -19.54 13.39
N PHE A 153 -14.69 -18.83 12.47
CA PHE A 153 -13.56 -17.97 12.75
C PHE A 153 -13.94 -16.49 12.89
N MET A 154 -15.04 -16.06 12.29
CA MET A 154 -15.48 -14.64 12.30
C MET A 154 -15.61 -14.06 13.71
N LEU A 155 -15.78 -14.89 14.72
CA LEU A 155 -16.00 -14.47 16.12
C LEU A 155 -14.75 -14.55 17.03
N ALA A 156 -13.65 -15.16 16.59
CA ALA A 156 -12.63 -15.55 17.58
C ALA A 156 -11.13 -15.43 17.21
N GLN A 157 -10.72 -15.34 15.95
CA GLN A 157 -9.28 -15.44 15.61
C GLN A 157 -8.89 -14.57 14.42
N ASN A 158 -8.58 -13.33 14.67
CA ASN A 158 -8.24 -12.34 13.64
C ASN A 158 -7.03 -12.73 12.78
N GLU A 159 -5.97 -13.36 13.35
CA GLU A 159 -4.74 -13.68 12.60
C GLU A 159 -4.95 -14.72 11.49
N ILE A 160 -5.89 -15.67 11.68
CA ILE A 160 -6.19 -16.70 10.67
C ILE A 160 -6.97 -16.06 9.53
N ILE A 161 -7.93 -15.23 9.85
CA ILE A 161 -8.74 -14.47 8.88
C ILE A 161 -7.86 -13.51 8.10
N ASP A 162 -6.97 -12.81 8.76
CA ASP A 162 -6.03 -11.89 8.12
C ASP A 162 -5.12 -12.62 7.13
N LEU A 163 -4.59 -13.81 7.49
CA LEU A 163 -3.80 -14.62 6.58
C LEU A 163 -4.61 -15.12 5.38
N TYR A 164 -5.90 -15.46 5.60
CA TYR A 164 -6.80 -15.83 4.52
C TYR A 164 -7.00 -14.68 3.52
N PHE A 165 -7.26 -13.47 4.00
CA PHE A 165 -7.40 -12.31 3.12
C PHE A 165 -6.09 -11.92 2.43
N GLU A 166 -4.95 -12.05 3.11
CA GLU A 166 -3.64 -11.88 2.47
C GLU A 166 -3.42 -12.87 1.32
N PHE A 167 -3.81 -14.11 1.52
CA PHE A 167 -3.70 -15.13 0.49
C PHE A 167 -4.64 -14.89 -0.67
N GLN A 168 -5.89 -14.54 -0.42
CA GLN A 168 -6.81 -14.14 -1.47
C GLN A 168 -6.28 -12.96 -2.28
N HIS A 169 -5.75 -11.95 -1.59
CA HIS A 169 -5.13 -10.80 -2.25
C HIS A 169 -3.93 -11.23 -3.10
N PHE A 170 -3.08 -12.13 -2.57
CA PHE A 170 -1.91 -12.63 -3.30
C PHE A 170 -2.30 -13.38 -4.58
N VAL A 171 -3.29 -14.24 -4.52
CA VAL A 171 -3.82 -14.97 -5.71
C VAL A 171 -4.40 -13.96 -6.70
N LYS A 172 -5.24 -13.04 -6.24
CA LYS A 172 -5.85 -12.01 -7.09
C LYS A 172 -4.82 -11.16 -7.83
N ILE A 173 -3.72 -10.77 -7.14
CA ILE A 173 -2.62 -10.05 -7.80
C ILE A 173 -1.90 -10.97 -8.77
N PHE A 174 -1.62 -12.23 -8.41
CA PHE A 174 -0.94 -13.18 -9.29
C PHE A 174 -1.70 -13.41 -10.61
N ASP A 175 -3.02 -13.46 -10.58
CA ASP A 175 -3.86 -13.63 -11.78
C ASP A 175 -3.82 -12.40 -12.71
N GLN A 176 -3.38 -11.26 -12.21
CA GLN A 176 -3.30 -9.99 -12.93
C GLN A 176 -1.86 -9.61 -13.31
N VAL A 177 -0.87 -10.47 -13.00
CA VAL A 177 0.54 -10.18 -13.27
C VAL A 177 0.80 -10.12 -14.78
N ASP A 178 1.50 -9.06 -15.20
CA ASP A 178 2.01 -8.82 -16.54
C ASP A 178 3.51 -8.41 -16.48
N GLU A 179 4.05 -7.88 -17.56
CA GLU A 179 5.45 -7.43 -17.67
C GLU A 179 5.81 -6.28 -16.70
N ARG A 180 4.84 -5.63 -16.09
CA ARG A 180 5.02 -4.56 -15.08
C ARG A 180 5.29 -5.09 -13.69
N TYR A 181 5.36 -6.42 -13.54
CA TYR A 181 5.58 -7.05 -12.25
C TYR A 181 6.91 -7.79 -12.17
N VAL A 182 7.45 -7.83 -10.96
CA VAL A 182 8.54 -8.73 -10.59
C VAL A 182 8.17 -9.53 -9.35
N SER A 183 8.63 -10.77 -9.28
CA SER A 183 8.52 -11.52 -8.04
C SER A 183 9.87 -11.57 -7.35
N ILE A 184 9.88 -11.23 -6.07
CA ILE A 184 11.08 -11.08 -5.25
C ILE A 184 10.97 -11.99 -4.06
N LEU A 185 11.93 -12.90 -3.91
CA LEU A 185 12.06 -13.73 -2.73
C LEU A 185 13.16 -13.16 -1.84
N THR A 186 12.83 -12.90 -0.58
CA THR A 186 13.74 -12.42 0.45
C THR A 186 13.80 -13.45 1.58
N TRP A 187 14.96 -13.62 2.21
CA TRP A 187 15.10 -14.61 3.29
C TRP A 187 15.66 -14.04 4.58
N THR A 188 16.34 -12.91 4.51
CA THR A 188 16.92 -12.22 5.65
C THR A 188 16.69 -10.72 5.48
N PRO A 189 16.21 -9.97 6.47
CA PRO A 189 15.79 -10.42 7.82
C PRO A 189 14.41 -11.09 7.85
N THR A 190 13.58 -10.93 6.83
CA THR A 190 12.23 -11.50 6.71
C THR A 190 12.17 -12.54 5.59
N LYS A 191 11.39 -13.59 5.80
CA LYS A 191 11.19 -14.65 4.80
C LYS A 191 9.92 -14.40 4.01
N THR A 192 10.04 -13.60 2.94
CA THR A 192 8.90 -13.07 2.20
C THR A 192 9.06 -13.32 0.70
N LEU A 193 8.00 -13.79 0.08
CA LEU A 193 7.81 -13.77 -1.37
C LEU A 193 6.88 -12.61 -1.69
N LYS A 194 7.34 -11.65 -2.50
CA LYS A 194 6.57 -10.47 -2.91
C LYS A 194 6.36 -10.47 -4.42
N LEU A 195 5.12 -10.28 -4.84
CA LEU A 195 4.77 -9.82 -6.18
C LEU A 195 4.75 -8.30 -6.15
N PHE A 196 5.71 -7.68 -6.80
CA PHE A 196 5.89 -6.23 -6.74
C PHE A 196 5.51 -5.60 -8.07
N CYS A 197 4.54 -4.70 -8.04
CA CYS A 197 4.14 -3.87 -9.14
C CYS A 197 5.17 -2.74 -9.33
N ILE A 198 5.99 -2.81 -10.38
CA ILE A 198 6.98 -1.77 -10.69
C ILE A 198 6.29 -0.55 -11.27
N ASP A 199 5.35 -0.80 -12.18
CA ASP A 199 4.63 0.23 -12.92
C ASP A 199 3.12 0.09 -12.71
N PRO A 200 2.50 0.97 -11.88
CA PRO A 200 1.08 0.94 -11.59
C PRO A 200 0.22 1.65 -12.66
N SER A 201 0.83 2.23 -13.70
CA SER A 201 0.18 3.15 -14.65
C SER A 201 -1.11 2.61 -15.26
N SER A 202 -1.09 1.37 -15.78
CA SER A 202 -2.28 0.78 -16.41
C SER A 202 -3.42 0.58 -15.42
N ARG A 203 -3.11 0.21 -14.18
CA ARG A 203 -4.09 -0.04 -13.13
C ARG A 203 -4.70 1.27 -12.62
N LEU A 204 -3.88 2.30 -12.45
CA LEU A 204 -4.34 3.64 -12.11
C LEU A 204 -5.19 4.23 -13.22
N HIS A 205 -4.77 4.06 -14.47
CA HIS A 205 -5.56 4.47 -15.64
C HIS A 205 -6.97 3.85 -15.64
N ASP A 206 -7.08 2.56 -15.37
CA ASP A 206 -8.37 1.89 -15.25
C ASP A 206 -9.20 2.43 -14.06
N GLY A 207 -8.54 2.88 -12.99
CA GLY A 207 -9.17 3.58 -11.88
C GLY A 207 -9.78 4.91 -12.33
N PHE A 208 -9.04 5.73 -13.07
CA PHE A 208 -9.52 7.02 -13.57
C PHE A 208 -10.74 6.90 -14.50
N LYS A 209 -10.81 5.84 -15.28
CA LYS A 209 -11.96 5.58 -16.17
C LYS A 209 -13.29 5.34 -15.46
N ARG A 210 -13.29 5.17 -14.14
CA ARG A 210 -14.50 4.99 -13.33
C ARG A 210 -15.22 6.29 -13.04
N SER A 211 -14.59 7.42 -13.31
CA SER A 211 -15.15 8.76 -13.16
C SER A 211 -15.31 9.44 -14.51
N ASN A 212 -16.21 10.42 -14.60
CA ASN A 212 -16.37 11.23 -15.81
C ASN A 212 -15.22 12.20 -16.00
N SER A 213 -14.66 12.69 -14.90
CA SER A 213 -13.50 13.57 -14.90
C SER A 213 -12.67 13.38 -13.65
N THR A 214 -11.35 13.54 -13.78
CA THR A 214 -10.44 13.49 -12.63
C THR A 214 -9.46 14.65 -12.71
N VAL A 215 -9.27 15.32 -11.58
CA VAL A 215 -8.23 16.33 -11.39
C VAL A 215 -7.26 15.81 -10.33
N CYS A 216 -6.03 15.57 -10.74
CA CYS A 216 -4.93 15.23 -9.84
C CYS A 216 -4.14 16.50 -9.52
N PHE A 217 -3.93 16.82 -8.25
CA PHE A 217 -3.17 18.00 -7.85
C PHE A 217 -2.23 17.72 -6.69
N SER A 218 -1.15 18.47 -6.63
CA SER A 218 -0.15 18.41 -5.56
C SER A 218 0.82 19.57 -5.69
N ALA A 219 1.45 19.97 -4.60
CA ALA A 219 2.53 20.95 -4.60
C ALA A 219 3.81 20.41 -5.26
N THR A 220 4.00 19.10 -5.36
CA THR A 220 5.27 18.45 -5.71
C THR A 220 5.19 17.47 -6.89
N MET A 221 4.23 17.66 -7.82
CA MET A 221 4.11 16.83 -9.03
C MET A 221 5.12 17.24 -10.13
N SER A 222 6.38 17.17 -9.83
CA SER A 222 7.47 17.45 -10.78
C SER A 222 8.53 16.34 -10.73
N PRO A 223 9.08 15.86 -11.86
CA PRO A 223 8.84 16.33 -13.24
C PRO A 223 7.54 15.80 -13.85
N LYS A 224 6.91 16.59 -14.72
CA LYS A 224 5.66 16.27 -15.43
C LYS A 224 5.68 14.87 -16.05
N ARG A 225 6.72 14.55 -16.83
CA ARG A 225 6.83 13.30 -17.57
C ARG A 225 6.73 12.08 -16.66
N TYR A 226 7.44 12.09 -15.54
CA TYR A 226 7.43 11.01 -14.55
C TYR A 226 6.03 10.72 -14.03
N PHE A 227 5.31 11.77 -13.60
CA PHE A 227 3.98 11.58 -13.05
C PHE A 227 2.93 11.24 -14.12
N ALA A 228 3.02 11.86 -15.31
CA ALA A 228 2.10 11.54 -16.41
C ALA A 228 2.21 10.06 -16.83
N GLU A 229 3.43 9.55 -16.97
CA GLU A 229 3.67 8.14 -17.32
C GLU A 229 3.20 7.20 -16.22
N LEU A 230 3.63 7.38 -14.97
CA LEU A 230 3.35 6.44 -13.88
C LEU A 230 1.93 6.51 -13.31
N LEU A 231 1.25 7.64 -13.46
CA LEU A 231 -0.19 7.73 -13.18
C LEU A 231 -1.05 7.17 -14.33
N GLY A 232 -0.45 6.85 -15.48
CA GLY A 232 -1.17 6.37 -16.64
C GLY A 232 -2.12 7.41 -17.23
N LEU A 233 -1.75 8.70 -17.17
CA LEU A 233 -2.58 9.77 -17.72
C LEU A 233 -2.62 9.67 -19.24
N SER A 234 -3.78 9.95 -19.83
CA SER A 234 -3.93 10.00 -21.28
C SER A 234 -3.10 11.12 -21.91
N GLU A 235 -2.74 10.99 -23.18
CA GLU A 235 -2.06 12.06 -23.93
C GLU A 235 -2.90 13.36 -24.01
N GLN A 236 -4.22 13.22 -23.86
CA GLN A 236 -5.17 14.34 -23.85
C GLN A 236 -5.27 15.04 -22.48
N ALA A 237 -4.58 14.51 -21.43
CA ALA A 237 -4.62 15.13 -20.11
C ALA A 237 -3.99 16.53 -20.12
N SER A 238 -4.74 17.52 -19.69
CA SER A 238 -4.22 18.87 -19.49
C SER A 238 -3.27 18.91 -18.31
N TRP A 239 -2.19 19.68 -18.45
CA TRP A 239 -1.24 19.90 -17.36
C TRP A 239 -1.11 21.41 -17.12
N GLN A 240 -1.37 21.82 -15.89
CA GLN A 240 -1.22 23.21 -15.47
C GLN A 240 -0.24 23.30 -14.30
N GLN A 241 0.67 24.25 -14.39
CA GLN A 241 1.57 24.59 -13.31
C GLN A 241 1.23 25.99 -12.81
N VAL A 242 0.93 26.09 -11.54
CA VAL A 242 0.64 27.36 -10.86
C VAL A 242 1.90 27.84 -10.18
N ALA A 243 2.22 29.11 -10.33
CA ALA A 243 3.38 29.71 -9.65
C ALA A 243 3.18 29.71 -8.12
N SER A 244 4.29 29.59 -7.38
CA SER A 244 4.26 29.70 -5.93
C SER A 244 3.74 31.09 -5.50
N PRO A 245 2.82 31.17 -4.54
CA PRO A 245 2.40 32.44 -3.96
C PRO A 245 3.46 33.05 -3.04
N PHE A 246 4.49 32.29 -2.67
CA PHE A 246 5.55 32.75 -1.79
C PHE A 246 6.67 33.42 -2.59
N PRO A 247 7.11 34.66 -2.24
CA PRO A 247 8.20 35.33 -2.90
C PRO A 247 9.52 34.56 -2.81
N ALA A 248 10.22 34.40 -3.93
CA ALA A 248 11.46 33.62 -4.00
C ALA A 248 12.60 34.20 -3.14
N ASP A 249 12.60 35.49 -2.92
CA ASP A 249 13.59 36.22 -2.08
C ASP A 249 13.41 35.93 -0.58
N HIS A 250 12.24 35.41 -0.16
CA HIS A 250 12.01 34.92 1.20
C HIS A 250 12.58 33.54 1.45
N PHE A 251 13.08 32.85 0.42
CA PHE A 251 13.58 31.49 0.52
C PHE A 251 15.08 31.43 0.24
N ARG A 252 15.86 30.98 1.24
CA ARG A 252 17.32 30.76 1.10
C ARG A 252 17.63 29.30 1.32
N VAL A 253 18.37 28.69 0.40
CA VAL A 253 18.90 27.34 0.53
C VAL A 253 20.38 27.40 0.84
N LEU A 254 20.77 26.79 1.95
CA LEU A 254 22.17 26.63 2.35
C LEU A 254 22.51 25.16 2.38
N ILE A 255 23.62 24.77 1.77
CA ILE A 255 24.08 23.37 1.69
C ILE A 255 25.31 23.19 2.56
N ALA A 256 25.20 22.41 3.63
CA ALA A 256 26.30 22.04 4.51
C ALA A 256 27.01 20.79 3.96
N SER A 257 27.82 20.96 2.91
CA SER A 257 28.47 19.83 2.20
C SER A 257 29.53 19.08 3.03
N TYR A 258 29.95 19.63 4.14
CA TYR A 258 30.92 19.01 5.07
C TYR A 258 30.29 17.97 6.02
N ILE A 259 28.97 17.89 6.09
CA ILE A 259 28.28 16.92 6.93
C ILE A 259 27.99 15.64 6.12
N PRO A 260 28.57 14.48 6.48
CA PRO A 260 28.35 13.25 5.74
C PRO A 260 26.94 12.67 6.05
N VAL A 261 26.12 12.48 5.02
CA VAL A 261 24.74 11.97 5.17
C VAL A 261 24.57 10.50 4.79
N THR A 262 25.64 9.84 4.31
CA THR A 262 25.55 8.42 3.93
C THR A 262 25.38 7.51 5.14
N PHE A 263 24.66 6.39 4.98
CA PHE A 263 24.39 5.45 6.08
C PHE A 263 25.66 5.04 6.86
N LYS A 264 26.75 4.76 6.15
CA LYS A 264 28.03 4.34 6.76
C LYS A 264 28.73 5.45 7.55
N ALA A 265 28.50 6.70 7.20
CA ALA A 265 29.19 7.85 7.80
C ALA A 265 28.34 8.62 8.83
N ARG A 266 27.10 8.19 9.09
CA ARG A 266 26.15 8.90 9.99
C ARG A 266 26.70 9.12 11.40
N GLN A 267 27.47 8.18 11.93
CA GLN A 267 28.06 8.32 13.28
C GLN A 267 28.99 9.54 13.38
N HIS A 268 29.67 9.90 12.28
CA HIS A 268 30.53 11.08 12.21
C HIS A 268 29.78 12.38 11.88
N ALA A 269 28.51 12.28 11.55
CA ALA A 269 27.66 13.44 11.23
C ALA A 269 27.06 14.08 12.48
N LEU A 270 26.95 13.37 13.59
CA LEU A 270 26.19 13.82 14.76
C LEU A 270 26.71 15.16 15.34
N GLU A 271 27.98 15.23 15.70
CA GLU A 271 28.55 16.46 16.30
C GLU A 271 28.50 17.66 15.35
N PRO A 272 28.93 17.57 14.07
CA PRO A 272 28.85 18.71 13.17
C PRO A 272 27.39 19.10 12.87
N LEU A 273 26.44 18.15 12.86
CA LEU A 273 25.01 18.45 12.68
C LEU A 273 24.45 19.22 13.89
N VAL A 274 24.71 18.76 15.10
CA VAL A 274 24.28 19.43 16.34
C VAL A 274 24.88 20.85 16.40
N SER A 275 26.17 21.00 16.07
CA SER A 275 26.83 22.29 16.02
C SER A 275 26.18 23.23 15.01
N LEU A 276 25.86 22.74 13.80
CA LEU A 276 25.19 23.53 12.77
C LEU A 276 23.80 23.98 13.24
N ILE A 277 22.99 23.05 13.77
CA ILE A 277 21.66 23.37 14.30
C ILE A 277 21.77 24.46 15.38
N HIS A 278 22.69 24.27 16.34
CA HIS A 278 22.92 25.25 17.41
C HIS A 278 23.30 26.61 16.85
N GLN A 279 24.22 26.69 15.89
CA GLN A 279 24.61 27.94 15.25
C GLN A 279 23.39 28.63 14.58
N VAL A 280 22.58 27.86 13.82
CA VAL A 280 21.41 28.42 13.13
C VAL A 280 20.39 28.96 14.12
N ILE A 281 20.03 28.23 15.17
CA ILE A 281 19.03 28.68 16.15
C ILE A 281 19.53 29.81 17.03
N SER A 282 20.86 29.95 17.21
CA SER A 282 21.48 31.02 18.01
C SER A 282 21.57 32.33 17.26
N THR A 283 21.46 32.35 15.92
CA THR A 283 21.57 33.58 15.11
C THR A 283 20.32 34.45 15.15
N HIS A 284 19.15 33.81 15.27
CA HIS A 284 17.88 34.52 15.26
C HIS A 284 16.84 33.80 16.10
N ARG A 285 16.06 34.55 16.89
CA ARG A 285 14.96 33.98 17.65
C ARG A 285 13.77 33.75 16.74
N GLY A 286 13.30 32.48 16.61
CA GLY A 286 12.21 32.13 15.73
C GLY A 286 11.74 30.67 15.90
N ASN A 287 10.87 30.22 14.99
CA ASN A 287 10.42 28.85 14.94
C ASN A 287 11.30 28.05 13.97
N TYR A 288 11.76 26.90 14.40
CA TYR A 288 12.64 26.02 13.62
C TYR A 288 12.02 24.65 13.48
N LEU A 289 12.08 24.10 12.26
CA LEU A 289 11.68 22.74 11.96
C LEU A 289 12.91 21.96 11.49
N VAL A 290 13.18 20.84 12.14
CA VAL A 290 14.30 19.96 11.80
C VAL A 290 13.75 18.64 11.29
N TYR A 291 14.03 18.31 10.02
CA TYR A 291 13.60 17.07 9.38
C TYR A 291 14.77 16.10 9.27
N PHE A 292 14.54 14.86 9.68
CA PHE A 292 15.49 13.79 9.54
C PHE A 292 15.03 12.78 8.48
N PRO A 293 15.96 12.17 7.71
CA PRO A 293 15.60 11.23 6.65
C PRO A 293 15.00 9.91 7.15
N SER A 294 15.12 9.62 8.45
CA SER A 294 14.51 8.45 9.08
C SER A 294 14.42 8.64 10.60
N LEU A 295 13.51 7.87 11.25
CA LEU A 295 13.40 7.79 12.71
C LEU A 295 14.63 7.19 13.41
N ARG A 296 15.56 6.61 12.67
CA ARG A 296 16.81 5.99 13.16
C ARG A 296 18.05 6.81 12.79
N PHE A 297 17.87 8.08 12.50
CA PHE A 297 19.01 8.96 12.18
C PHE A 297 19.82 9.29 13.44
#